data_69f9fc1371fab34e337fa16f7d54c75d
#
_entry.id   69f9fc1371fab34e337fa16f7d54c75d
#
_cell.length_a   1.000
_cell.length_b   1.000
_cell.length_c   1.000
_cell.angle_alpha   90.00
_cell.angle_beta   90.00
_cell.angle_gamma   90.00
#
_symmetry.space_group_name_H-M   'P 1'
#
loop_
_entity.id
_entity.type
_entity.pdbx_description
1 polymer ?
#
loop_
_entity_poly.entity_id
_entity_poly.type
_entity_poly.pdbx_seq_one_letter_code
_entity_poly.pdbx_strand_id
1 'polypeptide(L)'
;MSMRIIVIAATEQSELSLGLLEMSLREGHQVVGVIMRKTLTLERLKEEMRFGLVAFLKKIVTKILQRYSGSVEEQSGWGKFLQLNSIARRSITSACNEYNIPVCKTVSLNSIEALLFVKTLTPTLAIFGGGGLVRAKLLNCVPIMNCHMGLLPKYRGNYPWIWALINKEYDQIGLSIHLMEERLDLGPILRNVPIKLSKNQSLFQLRKDLEYAMIPEIISALAIAEKYLDDKIPEGCYQKELDGKQYYVPHNMLIKLAEKNLKI
;
A
#
# COMPACT_ATOMS: atom_id res chain seq x y z
N MET A 1 -18.84 -12.08 -8.84
CA MET A 1 -18.79 -11.52 -10.23
C MET A 1 -17.39 -11.05 -10.57
N SER A 2 -17.09 -10.76 -11.85
CA SER A 2 -15.77 -10.25 -12.26
C SER A 2 -15.77 -8.74 -12.26
N MET A 3 -15.01 -8.13 -11.35
CA MET A 3 -14.84 -6.67 -11.30
C MET A 3 -13.82 -6.17 -12.33
N ARG A 4 -13.98 -4.93 -12.78
CA ARG A 4 -13.01 -4.19 -13.61
C ARG A 4 -12.10 -3.38 -12.70
N ILE A 5 -10.86 -3.82 -12.56
CA ILE A 5 -9.92 -3.30 -11.56
C ILE A 5 -8.80 -2.50 -12.23
N ILE A 6 -8.46 -1.33 -11.66
CA ILE A 6 -7.18 -0.66 -11.90
C ILE A 6 -6.24 -0.91 -10.70
N VAL A 7 -4.99 -1.26 -10.98
CA VAL A 7 -3.95 -1.32 -9.96
C VAL A 7 -3.13 -0.02 -9.98
N ILE A 8 -3.02 0.66 -8.83
CA ILE A 8 -2.15 1.82 -8.67
C ILE A 8 -0.81 1.34 -8.12
N ALA A 9 0.24 1.43 -8.93
CA ALA A 9 1.56 0.91 -8.59
C ALA A 9 2.50 2.00 -8.09
N ALA A 10 3.22 1.72 -7.00
CA ALA A 10 4.19 2.64 -6.42
C ALA A 10 5.38 2.91 -7.35
N THR A 11 5.92 1.86 -7.96
CA THR A 11 7.09 1.88 -8.86
C THR A 11 7.03 0.72 -9.83
N GLU A 12 7.91 0.75 -10.83
CA GLU A 12 8.10 -0.31 -11.83
C GLU A 12 8.44 -1.69 -11.20
N GLN A 13 9.12 -1.70 -10.06
CA GLN A 13 9.58 -2.91 -9.36
C GLN A 13 8.77 -3.17 -8.06
N SER A 14 7.52 -2.70 -7.98
CA SER A 14 6.70 -2.90 -6.80
C SER A 14 6.22 -4.34 -6.68
N GLU A 15 6.77 -5.10 -5.73
CA GLU A 15 6.36 -6.48 -5.45
C GLU A 15 4.89 -6.55 -4.98
N LEU A 16 4.46 -5.60 -4.15
CA LEU A 16 3.05 -5.48 -3.74
C LEU A 16 2.14 -5.34 -4.96
N SER A 17 2.42 -4.36 -5.82
CA SER A 17 1.56 -4.10 -6.98
C SER A 17 1.58 -5.24 -8.00
N LEU A 18 2.72 -5.92 -8.16
CA LEU A 18 2.81 -7.13 -8.98
C LEU A 18 1.94 -8.25 -8.41
N GLY A 19 2.01 -8.50 -7.12
CA GLY A 19 1.18 -9.50 -6.46
C GLY A 19 -0.31 -9.17 -6.56
N LEU A 20 -0.70 -7.91 -6.39
CA LEU A 20 -2.09 -7.47 -6.54
C LEU A 20 -2.61 -7.66 -7.98
N LEU A 21 -1.80 -7.33 -8.99
CA LEU A 21 -2.14 -7.55 -10.40
C LEU A 21 -2.34 -9.04 -10.69
N GLU A 22 -1.33 -9.86 -10.36
CA GLU A 22 -1.35 -11.30 -10.65
C GLU A 22 -2.47 -12.03 -9.91
N MET A 23 -2.68 -11.73 -8.63
CA MET A 23 -3.73 -12.38 -7.85
C MET A 23 -5.12 -11.93 -8.27
N SER A 24 -5.31 -10.65 -8.65
CA SER A 24 -6.60 -10.20 -9.19
C SER A 24 -6.98 -10.93 -10.47
N LEU A 25 -6.01 -11.18 -11.36
CA LEU A 25 -6.24 -11.98 -12.58
C LEU A 25 -6.56 -13.44 -12.26
N ARG A 26 -5.84 -14.05 -11.32
CA ARG A 26 -6.07 -15.44 -10.90
C ARG A 26 -7.44 -15.67 -10.28
N GLU A 27 -7.95 -14.69 -9.54
CA GLU A 27 -9.32 -14.72 -8.97
C GLU A 27 -10.42 -14.39 -10.01
N GLY A 28 -10.05 -14.24 -11.29
CA GLY A 28 -10.98 -14.03 -12.38
C GLY A 28 -11.50 -12.61 -12.55
N HIS A 29 -10.85 -11.63 -11.88
CA HIS A 29 -11.16 -10.23 -12.12
C HIS A 29 -10.47 -9.70 -13.39
N GLN A 30 -11.03 -8.66 -13.99
CA GLN A 30 -10.44 -7.97 -15.13
C GLN A 30 -9.54 -6.83 -14.66
N VAL A 31 -8.23 -6.99 -14.74
CA VAL A 31 -7.32 -5.84 -14.55
C VAL A 31 -7.30 -5.04 -15.85
N VAL A 32 -8.07 -3.95 -15.87
CA VAL A 32 -8.29 -3.13 -17.09
C VAL A 32 -7.19 -2.10 -17.30
N GLY A 33 -6.32 -1.84 -16.33
CA GLY A 33 -5.21 -0.91 -16.47
C GLY A 33 -4.36 -0.82 -15.21
N VAL A 34 -3.16 -0.26 -15.38
CA VAL A 34 -2.25 0.08 -14.29
C VAL A 34 -1.86 1.54 -14.36
N ILE A 35 -1.93 2.26 -13.24
CA ILE A 35 -1.41 3.62 -13.11
C ILE A 35 -0.13 3.57 -12.28
N MET A 36 0.93 4.19 -12.79
CA MET A 36 2.22 4.21 -12.12
C MET A 36 2.88 5.58 -12.15
N ARG A 37 3.44 6.02 -11.02
CA ARG A 37 4.24 7.23 -11.00
C ARG A 37 5.61 7.01 -11.65
N LYS A 38 6.01 7.95 -12.51
CA LYS A 38 7.38 8.01 -13.03
C LYS A 38 8.36 8.20 -11.88
N THR A 39 9.38 7.33 -11.82
CA THR A 39 10.37 7.32 -10.72
C THR A 39 11.39 8.45 -10.79
N LEU A 40 11.73 8.88 -11.99
CA LEU A 40 12.72 9.94 -12.25
C LEU A 40 12.03 11.11 -12.95
N THR A 41 11.59 12.10 -12.19
CA THR A 41 11.11 13.37 -12.71
C THR A 41 11.80 14.51 -11.96
N LEU A 42 12.04 15.62 -12.66
CA LEU A 42 12.61 16.83 -12.06
C LEU A 42 11.78 17.33 -10.86
N GLU A 43 10.46 17.14 -10.91
CA GLU A 43 9.55 17.52 -9.82
C GLU A 43 9.80 16.66 -8.57
N ARG A 44 9.94 15.34 -8.75
CA ARG A 44 10.25 14.43 -7.63
C ARG A 44 11.64 14.70 -7.06
N LEU A 45 12.60 15.02 -7.92
CA LEU A 45 13.92 15.48 -7.48
C LEU A 45 13.83 16.75 -6.64
N LYS A 46 13.03 17.72 -7.06
CA LYS A 46 12.75 18.95 -6.31
C LYS A 46 12.00 18.68 -5.01
N GLU A 47 11.03 17.79 -4.99
CA GLU A 47 10.33 17.37 -3.76
C GLU A 47 11.30 16.72 -2.75
N GLU A 48 12.16 15.82 -3.21
CA GLU A 48 13.16 15.18 -2.35
C GLU A 48 14.24 16.17 -1.88
N MET A 49 14.64 17.12 -2.70
CA MET A 49 15.59 18.18 -2.34
C MET A 49 15.03 19.19 -1.32
N ARG A 50 13.69 19.35 -1.22
CA ARG A 50 13.07 20.19 -0.17
C ARG A 50 13.36 19.71 1.26
N PHE A 51 13.65 18.42 1.43
CA PHE A 51 14.06 17.84 2.72
C PHE A 51 15.56 18.01 3.02
N GLY A 52 16.29 18.74 2.17
CA GLY A 52 17.72 19.07 2.32
C GLY A 52 18.61 18.20 1.44
N LEU A 53 19.56 18.86 0.76
CA LEU A 53 20.51 18.23 -0.16
C LEU A 53 21.32 17.12 0.51
N VAL A 54 21.69 17.29 1.77
CA VAL A 54 22.47 16.31 2.56
C VAL A 54 21.64 15.02 2.79
N ALA A 55 20.36 15.16 3.15
CA ALA A 55 19.46 14.03 3.34
C ALA A 55 19.23 13.27 2.03
N PHE A 56 19.09 13.98 0.93
CA PHE A 56 18.96 13.43 -0.41
C PHE A 56 20.22 12.65 -0.84
N LEU A 57 21.40 13.24 -0.71
CA LEU A 57 22.67 12.59 -1.01
C LEU A 57 22.91 11.36 -0.13
N LYS A 58 22.62 11.44 1.17
CA LYS A 58 22.72 10.31 2.08
C LYS A 58 21.81 9.14 1.66
N LYS A 59 20.59 9.44 1.20
CA LYS A 59 19.64 8.43 0.69
C LYS A 59 20.15 7.77 -0.58
N ILE A 60 20.76 8.54 -1.50
CA ILE A 60 21.37 7.99 -2.74
C ILE A 60 22.56 7.11 -2.37
N VAL A 61 23.48 7.60 -1.55
CA VAL A 61 24.67 6.86 -1.10
C VAL A 61 24.28 5.56 -0.39
N THR A 62 23.27 5.60 0.50
CA THR A 62 22.76 4.40 1.17
C THR A 62 22.20 3.38 0.18
N LYS A 63 21.42 3.82 -0.81
CA LYS A 63 20.91 2.92 -1.88
C LYS A 63 22.03 2.32 -2.73
N ILE A 64 23.05 3.11 -3.05
CA ILE A 64 24.21 2.63 -3.81
C ILE A 64 24.99 1.62 -2.98
N LEU A 65 25.30 1.93 -1.72
CA LEU A 65 26.01 1.03 -0.81
C LEU A 65 25.25 -0.28 -0.57
N GLN A 66 23.93 -0.23 -0.39
CA GLN A 66 23.09 -1.43 -0.28
C GLN A 66 23.17 -2.31 -1.52
N ARG A 67 23.29 -1.70 -2.71
CA ARG A 67 23.43 -2.43 -3.99
C ARG A 67 24.80 -3.08 -4.16
N TYR A 68 25.84 -2.52 -3.53
CA TYR A 68 27.22 -3.03 -3.59
C TYR A 68 27.60 -3.93 -2.41
N SER A 69 26.89 -3.85 -1.28
CA SER A 69 27.30 -4.56 -0.06
C SER A 69 27.08 -6.07 -0.09
N GLY A 70 26.50 -6.63 -1.16
CA GLY A 70 26.32 -8.09 -1.29
C GLY A 70 25.60 -8.75 -0.10
N SER A 71 25.06 -7.93 0.84
CA SER A 71 24.19 -8.43 1.89
C SER A 71 23.02 -9.12 1.20
N VAL A 72 22.80 -10.38 1.51
CA VAL A 72 21.62 -11.13 1.10
C VAL A 72 20.45 -10.19 1.27
N GLU A 73 19.86 -9.74 0.15
CA GLU A 73 18.73 -8.82 0.19
C GLU A 73 17.62 -9.57 0.91
N GLU A 74 17.48 -9.25 2.19
CA GLU A 74 16.55 -9.98 3.04
C GLU A 74 15.16 -9.72 2.46
N GLN A 75 14.59 -10.78 1.89
CA GLN A 75 13.38 -10.75 1.09
C GLN A 75 12.24 -10.06 1.86
N SER A 76 11.55 -9.11 1.24
CA SER A 76 10.37 -8.47 1.80
C SER A 76 9.24 -9.50 2.02
N GLY A 77 8.26 -9.18 2.85
CA GLY A 77 7.09 -10.02 3.00
C GLY A 77 6.33 -10.22 1.69
N TRP A 78 6.22 -9.17 0.88
CA TRP A 78 5.61 -9.25 -0.46
C TRP A 78 6.40 -10.17 -1.40
N GLY A 79 7.73 -10.08 -1.40
CA GLY A 79 8.58 -10.96 -2.20
C GLY A 79 8.47 -12.43 -1.77
N LYS A 80 8.37 -12.71 -0.48
CA LYS A 80 8.06 -14.05 0.04
C LYS A 80 6.70 -14.54 -0.45
N PHE A 81 5.68 -13.67 -0.46
CA PHE A 81 4.37 -14.02 -1.00
C PHE A 81 4.45 -14.38 -2.48
N LEU A 82 5.13 -13.58 -3.31
CA LEU A 82 5.31 -13.86 -4.74
C LEU A 82 5.94 -15.22 -4.97
N GLN A 83 7.02 -15.52 -4.24
CA GLN A 83 7.74 -16.79 -4.34
C GLN A 83 6.84 -17.99 -4.00
N LEU A 84 6.13 -17.93 -2.87
CA LEU A 84 5.26 -19.04 -2.43
C LEU A 84 4.05 -19.25 -3.33
N ASN A 85 3.64 -18.23 -4.08
CA ASN A 85 2.54 -18.31 -5.04
C ASN A 85 3.03 -18.50 -6.49
N SER A 86 4.31 -18.82 -6.70
CA SER A 86 4.89 -19.04 -8.04
C SER A 86 4.66 -17.86 -8.99
N ILE A 87 4.76 -16.63 -8.47
CA ILE A 87 4.71 -15.40 -9.24
C ILE A 87 6.15 -14.97 -9.53
N ALA A 88 6.55 -15.03 -10.81
CA ALA A 88 7.88 -14.63 -11.23
C ALA A 88 8.11 -13.12 -11.00
N ARG A 89 9.20 -12.76 -10.33
CA ARG A 89 9.59 -11.35 -10.17
C ARG A 89 9.91 -10.74 -11.52
N ARG A 90 9.19 -9.70 -11.88
CA ARG A 90 9.34 -8.94 -13.12
C ARG A 90 8.86 -7.51 -12.94
N SER A 91 9.13 -6.65 -13.90
CA SER A 91 8.60 -5.30 -13.85
C SER A 91 7.09 -5.27 -14.10
N ILE A 92 6.41 -4.27 -13.54
CA ILE A 92 4.97 -4.07 -13.76
C ILE A 92 4.66 -3.94 -15.26
N THR A 93 5.50 -3.19 -16.00
CA THR A 93 5.32 -3.06 -17.47
C THR A 93 5.45 -4.40 -18.18
N SER A 94 6.41 -5.24 -17.78
CA SER A 94 6.57 -6.58 -18.36
C SER A 94 5.34 -7.46 -18.11
N ALA A 95 4.82 -7.45 -16.88
CA ALA A 95 3.61 -8.19 -16.54
C ALA A 95 2.40 -7.68 -17.34
N CYS A 96 2.23 -6.37 -17.42
CA CYS A 96 1.14 -5.76 -18.19
C CYS A 96 1.20 -6.09 -19.69
N ASN A 97 2.40 -6.10 -20.28
CA ASN A 97 2.56 -6.47 -21.69
C ASN A 97 2.14 -7.91 -21.98
N GLU A 98 2.45 -8.85 -21.07
CA GLU A 98 2.05 -10.25 -21.23
C GLU A 98 0.54 -10.43 -21.25
N TYR A 99 -0.18 -9.65 -20.44
CA TYR A 99 -1.66 -9.71 -20.36
C TYR A 99 -2.36 -8.66 -21.24
N ASN A 100 -1.63 -7.91 -22.07
CA ASN A 100 -2.16 -6.80 -22.88
C ASN A 100 -2.90 -5.74 -22.06
N ILE A 101 -2.41 -5.45 -20.85
CA ILE A 101 -2.97 -4.46 -19.93
C ILE A 101 -2.32 -3.10 -20.19
N PRO A 102 -3.11 -2.04 -20.47
CA PRO A 102 -2.57 -0.70 -20.69
C PRO A 102 -1.97 -0.12 -19.41
N VAL A 103 -0.86 0.63 -19.55
CA VAL A 103 -0.15 1.28 -18.44
C VAL A 103 -0.09 2.79 -18.64
N CYS A 104 -0.61 3.53 -17.66
CA CYS A 104 -0.45 4.98 -17.57
C CYS A 104 0.74 5.33 -16.68
N LYS A 105 1.85 5.80 -17.28
CA LYS A 105 3.01 6.34 -16.54
C LYS A 105 2.89 7.85 -16.41
N THR A 106 2.62 8.34 -15.22
CA THR A 106 2.35 9.76 -14.94
C THR A 106 3.27 10.34 -13.87
N VAL A 107 3.39 11.66 -13.84
CA VAL A 107 4.12 12.40 -12.80
C VAL A 107 3.34 12.40 -11.47
N SER A 108 2.01 12.51 -11.56
CA SER A 108 1.10 12.56 -10.41
C SER A 108 -0.12 11.69 -10.65
N LEU A 109 -0.57 10.96 -9.64
CA LEU A 109 -1.82 10.20 -9.68
C LEU A 109 -3.05 11.09 -9.94
N ASN A 110 -2.92 12.40 -9.67
CA ASN A 110 -4.00 13.38 -9.83
C ASN A 110 -3.85 14.20 -11.13
N SER A 111 -2.97 13.80 -12.06
CA SER A 111 -2.76 14.45 -13.33
C SER A 111 -3.93 14.20 -14.30
N ILE A 112 -4.06 15.08 -15.29
CA ILE A 112 -5.11 14.95 -16.31
C ILE A 112 -5.00 13.61 -17.03
N GLU A 113 -3.78 13.16 -17.34
CA GLU A 113 -3.53 11.88 -18.02
C GLU A 113 -4.07 10.70 -17.20
N ALA A 114 -3.80 10.68 -15.89
CA ALA A 114 -4.30 9.63 -14.99
C ALA A 114 -5.83 9.66 -14.90
N LEU A 115 -6.43 10.84 -14.77
CA LEU A 115 -7.87 10.99 -14.70
C LEU A 115 -8.57 10.56 -16.00
N LEU A 116 -8.04 10.94 -17.15
CA LEU A 116 -8.56 10.52 -18.45
C LEU A 116 -8.42 9.01 -18.63
N PHE A 117 -7.29 8.43 -18.25
CA PHE A 117 -7.06 7.00 -18.32
C PHE A 117 -8.11 6.22 -17.50
N VAL A 118 -8.38 6.63 -16.24
CA VAL A 118 -9.44 6.02 -15.42
C VAL A 118 -10.81 6.16 -16.07
N LYS A 119 -11.16 7.36 -16.55
CA LYS A 119 -12.45 7.62 -17.20
C LYS A 119 -12.66 6.78 -18.46
N THR A 120 -11.61 6.60 -19.26
CA THR A 120 -11.68 5.81 -20.51
C THR A 120 -11.87 4.33 -20.22
N LEU A 121 -11.22 3.81 -19.17
CA LEU A 121 -11.28 2.40 -18.82
C LEU A 121 -12.51 2.02 -18.00
N THR A 122 -13.23 2.98 -17.42
CA THR A 122 -14.42 2.77 -16.60
C THR A 122 -14.28 1.60 -15.61
N PRO A 123 -13.28 1.61 -14.70
CA PRO A 123 -13.12 0.59 -13.70
C PRO A 123 -14.21 0.68 -12.63
N THR A 124 -14.55 -0.45 -12.00
CA THR A 124 -15.44 -0.49 -10.83
C THR A 124 -14.68 -0.15 -9.54
N LEU A 125 -13.39 -0.50 -9.47
CA LEU A 125 -12.55 -0.30 -8.30
C LEU A 125 -11.11 -0.06 -8.71
N ALA A 126 -10.38 0.76 -7.94
CA ALA A 126 -8.92 0.80 -7.97
C ALA A 126 -8.34 0.18 -6.69
N ILE A 127 -7.24 -0.57 -6.81
CA ILE A 127 -6.49 -1.09 -5.67
C ILE A 127 -5.21 -0.27 -5.52
N PHE A 128 -4.98 0.27 -4.33
CA PHE A 128 -3.83 1.11 -4.05
C PHE A 128 -2.61 0.30 -3.59
N GLY A 129 -1.65 0.10 -4.47
CA GLY A 129 -0.33 -0.50 -4.17
C GLY A 129 0.75 0.55 -3.88
N GLY A 130 0.35 1.80 -3.57
CA GLY A 130 1.27 2.92 -3.32
C GLY A 130 1.37 3.88 -4.51
N GLY A 131 2.32 4.80 -4.46
CA GLY A 131 2.56 5.73 -5.59
C GLY A 131 2.32 7.20 -5.28
N GLY A 132 2.05 7.55 -4.04
CA GLY A 132 1.92 8.93 -3.58
C GLY A 132 0.51 9.32 -3.17
N LEU A 133 0.29 10.63 -3.04
CA LEU A 133 -0.96 11.15 -2.50
C LEU A 133 -2.09 11.07 -3.54
N VAL A 134 -3.22 10.52 -3.16
CA VAL A 134 -4.48 10.56 -3.89
C VAL A 134 -5.31 11.73 -3.37
N ARG A 135 -5.95 12.47 -4.29
CA ARG A 135 -6.79 13.64 -3.96
C ARG A 135 -8.20 13.47 -4.53
N ALA A 136 -9.11 14.33 -4.12
CA ALA A 136 -10.53 14.34 -4.53
C ALA A 136 -10.75 14.07 -6.02
N LYS A 137 -9.95 14.67 -6.90
CA LYS A 137 -10.12 14.48 -8.35
C LYS A 137 -10.08 13.02 -8.79
N LEU A 138 -9.17 12.22 -8.25
CA LEU A 138 -9.07 10.80 -8.57
C LEU A 138 -10.10 9.99 -7.79
N LEU A 139 -10.31 10.31 -6.50
CA LEU A 139 -11.32 9.66 -5.66
C LEU A 139 -12.74 9.78 -6.24
N ASN A 140 -13.04 10.91 -6.89
CA ASN A 140 -14.32 11.13 -7.55
C ASN A 140 -14.46 10.41 -8.92
N CYS A 141 -13.36 9.83 -9.44
CA CYS A 141 -13.40 9.07 -10.68
C CYS A 141 -13.62 7.57 -10.47
N VAL A 142 -13.14 7.03 -9.36
CA VAL A 142 -13.21 5.60 -9.03
C VAL A 142 -13.04 5.40 -7.52
N PRO A 143 -13.82 4.51 -6.88
CA PRO A 143 -13.53 4.06 -5.52
C PRO A 143 -12.14 3.43 -5.45
N ILE A 144 -11.37 3.74 -4.40
CA ILE A 144 -10.00 3.24 -4.24
C ILE A 144 -9.91 2.48 -2.93
N MET A 145 -9.54 1.21 -3.00
CA MET A 145 -9.30 0.36 -1.84
C MET A 145 -7.82 0.38 -1.46
N ASN A 146 -7.55 0.60 -0.18
CA ASN A 146 -6.22 0.62 0.41
C ASN A 146 -6.11 -0.42 1.53
N CYS A 147 -4.90 -0.93 1.75
CA CYS A 147 -4.55 -1.71 2.93
C CYS A 147 -3.57 -0.93 3.80
N HIS A 148 -4.03 -0.57 4.98
CA HIS A 148 -3.29 0.17 5.98
C HIS A 148 -2.67 -0.79 7.00
N MET A 149 -1.39 -0.57 7.35
CA MET A 149 -0.64 -1.44 8.29
C MET A 149 -0.89 -1.07 9.75
N GLY A 150 -2.15 -0.98 10.16
CA GLY A 150 -2.60 -0.68 11.51
C GLY A 150 -4.10 -0.89 11.61
N LEU A 151 -4.62 -1.10 12.83
CA LEU A 151 -6.04 -1.26 13.03
C LEU A 151 -6.74 0.11 13.12
N LEU A 152 -7.56 0.38 12.12
CA LEU A 152 -8.46 1.54 12.07
C LEU A 152 -9.70 1.27 12.96
N PRO A 153 -10.29 2.30 13.54
CA PRO A 153 -10.02 3.73 13.38
C PRO A 153 -8.87 4.27 14.22
N LYS A 154 -8.31 3.49 15.15
CA LYS A 154 -7.47 3.96 16.25
C LYS A 154 -6.12 4.52 15.78
N TYR A 155 -5.46 3.86 14.83
CA TYR A 155 -4.12 4.19 14.37
C TYR A 155 -4.13 4.59 12.89
N ARG A 156 -4.23 5.88 12.58
CA ARG A 156 -4.18 6.44 11.22
C ARG A 156 -2.80 7.03 10.90
N GLY A 157 -2.45 7.12 9.63
CA GLY A 157 -1.25 7.79 9.15
C GLY A 157 -0.04 6.88 8.99
N ASN A 158 1.14 7.36 9.37
CA ASN A 158 2.40 6.69 9.07
C ASN A 158 2.86 5.76 10.19
N TYR A 159 3.36 4.56 9.84
CA TYR A 159 3.93 3.57 10.77
C TYR A 159 3.00 3.21 11.94
N PRO A 160 1.70 2.96 11.71
CA PRO A 160 0.72 2.75 12.78
C PRO A 160 1.10 1.59 13.71
N TRP A 161 1.64 0.48 13.17
CA TRP A 161 2.12 -0.66 13.95
C TRP A 161 3.29 -0.33 14.89
N ILE A 162 4.18 0.62 14.51
CA ILE A 162 5.24 1.13 15.40
C ILE A 162 4.62 1.92 16.56
N TRP A 163 3.62 2.76 16.27
CA TRP A 163 2.94 3.54 17.30
C TRP A 163 2.13 2.66 18.26
N ALA A 164 1.50 1.59 17.77
CA ALA A 164 0.86 0.60 18.61
C ALA A 164 1.87 -0.07 19.57
N LEU A 165 3.06 -0.43 19.09
CA LEU A 165 4.15 -0.94 19.93
C LEU A 165 4.65 0.08 20.96
N ILE A 166 4.81 1.35 20.58
CA ILE A 166 5.20 2.42 21.51
C ILE A 166 4.20 2.55 22.65
N ASN A 167 2.92 2.47 22.34
CA ASN A 167 1.82 2.56 23.29
C ASN A 167 1.54 1.22 24.02
N LYS A 168 2.27 0.13 23.70
CA LYS A 168 2.06 -1.22 24.22
C LYS A 168 0.66 -1.78 23.96
N GLU A 169 0.04 -1.35 22.89
CA GLU A 169 -1.28 -1.80 22.45
C GLU A 169 -1.12 -2.89 21.38
N TYR A 170 -0.69 -4.05 21.80
CA TYR A 170 -0.31 -5.16 20.93
C TYR A 170 -1.48 -5.74 20.15
N ASP A 171 -2.68 -5.64 20.68
CA ASP A 171 -3.95 -6.01 20.06
C ASP A 171 -4.34 -5.08 18.89
N GLN A 172 -3.69 -3.90 18.78
CA GLN A 172 -3.90 -2.93 17.71
C GLN A 172 -2.93 -3.10 16.54
N ILE A 173 -2.15 -4.16 16.52
CA ILE A 173 -1.24 -4.48 15.42
C ILE A 173 -1.95 -5.38 14.42
N GLY A 174 -1.98 -4.94 13.16
CA GLY A 174 -2.68 -5.66 12.10
C GLY A 174 -2.81 -4.85 10.83
N LEU A 175 -3.76 -5.26 10.00
CA LEU A 175 -4.08 -4.61 8.73
C LEU A 175 -5.53 -4.14 8.75
N SER A 176 -5.78 -2.98 8.13
CA SER A 176 -7.14 -2.51 7.83
C SER A 176 -7.29 -2.30 6.34
N ILE A 177 -8.25 -2.98 5.74
CA ILE A 177 -8.65 -2.75 4.38
C ILE A 177 -9.83 -1.78 4.42
N HIS A 178 -9.68 -0.65 3.71
CA HIS A 178 -10.67 0.42 3.71
C HIS A 178 -10.77 1.10 2.34
N LEU A 179 -11.87 1.77 2.06
CA LEU A 179 -11.98 2.67 0.92
C LEU A 179 -11.32 4.01 1.28
N MET A 180 -10.61 4.59 0.32
CA MET A 180 -9.93 5.88 0.53
C MET A 180 -10.92 7.04 0.42
N GLU A 181 -10.70 8.05 1.25
CA GLU A 181 -11.34 9.36 1.20
C GLU A 181 -10.30 10.49 1.18
N GLU A 182 -10.74 11.75 1.06
CA GLU A 182 -9.82 12.89 1.08
C GLU A 182 -9.03 13.01 2.38
N ARG A 183 -9.65 12.62 3.48
CA ARG A 183 -9.01 12.60 4.81
C ARG A 183 -8.27 11.29 4.99
N LEU A 184 -7.02 11.42 5.41
CA LEU A 184 -6.08 10.29 5.50
C LEU A 184 -6.62 9.18 6.42
N ASP A 185 -6.74 7.98 5.86
CA ASP A 185 -7.16 6.74 6.52
C ASP A 185 -8.49 6.85 7.30
N LEU A 186 -9.41 7.71 6.85
CA LEU A 186 -10.69 7.95 7.51
C LEU A 186 -11.90 7.34 6.78
N GLY A 187 -11.69 6.79 5.58
CA GLY A 187 -12.76 6.19 4.79
C GLY A 187 -13.31 4.89 5.40
N PRO A 188 -14.43 4.38 4.86
CA PRO A 188 -15.11 3.21 5.40
C PRO A 188 -14.22 1.98 5.50
N ILE A 189 -14.23 1.32 6.65
CA ILE A 189 -13.46 0.10 6.92
C ILE A 189 -14.24 -1.09 6.35
N LEU A 190 -13.63 -1.83 5.43
CA LEU A 190 -14.18 -3.06 4.88
C LEU A 190 -13.85 -4.26 5.78
N ARG A 191 -12.61 -4.29 6.29
CA ARG A 191 -12.13 -5.40 7.11
C ARG A 191 -10.94 -4.99 7.97
N ASN A 192 -10.93 -5.43 9.21
CA ASN A 192 -9.77 -5.41 10.11
C ASN A 192 -9.22 -6.81 10.32
N VAL A 193 -7.90 -6.95 10.23
CA VAL A 193 -7.17 -8.22 10.35
C VAL A 193 -6.09 -8.08 11.41
N PRO A 194 -6.36 -8.43 12.68
CA PRO A 194 -5.35 -8.43 13.72
C PRO A 194 -4.25 -9.46 13.42
N ILE A 195 -2.99 -9.11 13.68
CA ILE A 195 -1.84 -10.01 13.50
C ILE A 195 -1.27 -10.35 14.88
N LYS A 196 -1.15 -11.64 15.17
CA LYS A 196 -0.57 -12.11 16.42
C LYS A 196 0.94 -11.94 16.40
N LEU A 197 1.48 -11.37 17.48
CA LEU A 197 2.91 -11.27 17.70
C LEU A 197 3.51 -12.62 18.09
N SER A 198 4.70 -12.90 17.58
CA SER A 198 5.49 -14.07 17.97
C SER A 198 6.49 -13.68 19.06
N LYS A 199 6.80 -14.64 19.97
CA LYS A 199 7.85 -14.44 21.00
C LYS A 199 9.19 -14.10 20.34
N ASN A 200 9.90 -13.12 20.90
CA ASN A 200 11.21 -12.67 20.41
C ASN A 200 11.24 -12.20 18.94
N GLN A 201 10.10 -11.80 18.39
CA GLN A 201 10.01 -11.26 17.04
C GLN A 201 10.77 -9.93 16.95
N SER A 202 11.51 -9.72 15.85
CA SER A 202 12.12 -8.41 15.56
C SER A 202 11.11 -7.49 14.84
N LEU A 203 11.36 -6.17 14.90
CA LEU A 203 10.57 -5.21 14.11
C LEU A 203 10.61 -5.53 12.61
N PHE A 204 11.75 -6.00 12.12
CA PHE A 204 11.93 -6.41 10.75
C PHE A 204 11.03 -7.62 10.40
N GLN A 205 11.01 -8.64 11.25
CA GLN A 205 10.15 -9.82 11.04
C GLN A 205 8.67 -9.44 11.12
N LEU A 206 8.26 -8.63 12.09
CA LEU A 206 6.88 -8.16 12.19
C LEU A 206 6.45 -7.39 10.92
N ARG A 207 7.32 -6.51 10.41
CA ARG A 207 7.06 -5.83 9.14
C ARG A 207 6.87 -6.80 7.99
N LYS A 208 7.71 -7.82 7.88
CA LYS A 208 7.59 -8.86 6.83
C LYS A 208 6.29 -9.64 6.94
N ASP A 209 5.84 -9.94 8.15
CA ASP A 209 4.58 -10.65 8.36
C ASP A 209 3.38 -9.79 7.96
N LEU A 210 3.40 -8.49 8.30
CA LEU A 210 2.40 -7.52 7.84
C LEU A 210 2.40 -7.40 6.31
N GLU A 211 3.58 -7.23 5.69
CA GLU A 211 3.73 -7.15 4.23
C GLU A 211 3.23 -8.42 3.53
N TYR A 212 3.54 -9.60 4.07
CA TYR A 212 3.10 -10.88 3.52
C TYR A 212 1.57 -11.01 3.52
N ALA A 213 0.94 -10.58 4.61
CA ALA A 213 -0.51 -10.67 4.76
C ALA A 213 -1.28 -9.67 3.88
N MET A 214 -0.66 -8.57 3.43
CA MET A 214 -1.37 -7.53 2.68
C MET A 214 -2.03 -8.04 1.40
N ILE A 215 -1.32 -8.82 0.59
CA ILE A 215 -1.85 -9.24 -0.72
C ILE A 215 -3.07 -10.14 -0.55
N PRO A 216 -3.01 -11.27 0.20
CA PRO A 216 -4.16 -12.15 0.35
C PRO A 216 -5.35 -11.46 1.02
N GLU A 217 -5.10 -10.55 1.97
CA GLU A 217 -6.18 -9.84 2.65
C GLU A 217 -6.86 -8.80 1.75
N ILE A 218 -6.10 -8.09 0.91
CA ILE A 218 -6.68 -7.20 -0.12
C ILE A 218 -7.53 -8.01 -1.09
N ILE A 219 -7.02 -9.12 -1.59
CA ILE A 219 -7.74 -9.96 -2.56
C ILE A 219 -9.02 -10.54 -1.93
N SER A 220 -8.94 -11.04 -0.71
CA SER A 220 -10.14 -11.54 -0.01
C SER A 220 -11.19 -10.46 0.27
N ALA A 221 -10.77 -9.20 0.39
CA ALA A 221 -11.68 -8.07 0.60
C ALA A 221 -12.37 -7.60 -0.68
N LEU A 222 -11.96 -8.05 -1.86
CA LEU A 222 -12.60 -7.67 -3.13
C LEU A 222 -14.08 -8.04 -3.17
N ALA A 223 -14.45 -9.20 -2.66
CA ALA A 223 -15.86 -9.61 -2.59
C ALA A 223 -16.70 -8.70 -1.67
N ILE A 224 -16.09 -8.19 -0.58
CA ILE A 224 -16.75 -7.23 0.31
C ILE A 224 -16.88 -5.88 -0.39
N ALA A 225 -15.81 -5.44 -1.07
CA ALA A 225 -15.83 -4.18 -1.83
C ALA A 225 -16.87 -4.23 -2.95
N GLU A 226 -16.96 -5.31 -3.72
CA GLU A 226 -17.96 -5.51 -4.75
C GLU A 226 -19.38 -5.32 -4.19
N LYS A 227 -19.71 -6.04 -3.10
CA LYS A 227 -21.00 -5.93 -2.45
C LYS A 227 -21.32 -4.51 -1.99
N TYR A 228 -20.35 -3.78 -1.44
CA TYR A 228 -20.55 -2.43 -0.94
C TYR A 228 -20.59 -1.36 -2.04
N LEU A 229 -20.09 -1.68 -3.24
CA LEU A 229 -20.23 -0.80 -4.40
C LEU A 229 -21.58 -0.97 -5.09
N ASP A 230 -22.17 -2.17 -5.03
CA ASP A 230 -23.50 -2.47 -5.55
C ASP A 230 -24.60 -2.06 -4.54
N ASP A 231 -24.36 -2.30 -3.25
CA ASP A 231 -25.23 -1.95 -2.14
C ASP A 231 -24.71 -0.70 -1.40
N LYS A 232 -25.53 -0.17 -0.50
CA LYS A 232 -25.10 0.91 0.40
C LYS A 232 -24.09 0.35 1.43
N ILE A 233 -22.96 1.03 1.60
CA ILE A 233 -21.98 0.72 2.65
C ILE A 233 -22.67 0.79 4.02
N PRO A 234 -22.58 -0.26 4.87
CA PRO A 234 -23.18 -0.25 6.19
C PRO A 234 -22.66 0.91 7.05
N GLU A 235 -23.54 1.51 7.84
CA GLU A 235 -23.21 2.67 8.67
C GLU A 235 -22.07 2.37 9.66
N GLY A 236 -21.99 1.15 10.20
CA GLY A 236 -20.93 0.72 11.09
C GLY A 236 -19.53 0.61 10.45
N CYS A 237 -19.42 0.71 9.13
CA CYS A 237 -18.12 0.75 8.44
C CYS A 237 -17.49 2.15 8.45
N TYR A 238 -18.27 3.20 8.67
CA TYR A 238 -17.78 4.57 8.68
C TYR A 238 -17.08 4.91 9.99
N GLN A 239 -15.96 5.62 9.86
CA GLN A 239 -15.14 6.06 11.00
C GLN A 239 -15.54 7.47 11.42
N LYS A 240 -15.53 7.73 12.73
CA LYS A 240 -15.59 9.09 13.26
C LYS A 240 -14.18 9.61 13.51
N GLU A 241 -13.96 10.91 13.32
CA GLU A 241 -12.63 11.51 13.49
C GLU A 241 -12.08 11.31 14.91
N LEU A 242 -12.97 11.33 15.91
CA LEU A 242 -12.61 11.18 17.32
C LEU A 242 -12.29 9.74 17.74
N ASP A 243 -12.59 8.72 16.90
CA ASP A 243 -12.37 7.31 17.22
C ASP A 243 -10.88 6.92 17.18
N GLY A 244 -10.00 7.79 16.70
CA GLY A 244 -8.57 7.52 16.60
C GLY A 244 -7.73 8.76 16.41
N LYS A 245 -6.41 8.54 16.29
CA LYS A 245 -5.41 9.59 16.09
C LYS A 245 -4.65 9.41 14.80
N GLN A 246 -4.25 10.53 14.20
CA GLN A 246 -3.33 10.54 13.08
C GLN A 246 -1.89 10.59 13.59
N TYR A 247 -1.07 9.65 13.13
CA TYR A 247 0.32 9.52 13.50
C TYR A 247 1.24 9.87 12.34
N TYR A 248 2.42 10.39 12.67
CA TYR A 248 3.46 10.77 11.72
C TYR A 248 4.63 9.80 11.78
N VAL A 249 5.60 9.98 10.88
CA VAL A 249 6.83 9.17 10.88
C VAL A 249 7.54 9.29 12.23
N PRO A 250 7.74 8.19 12.98
CA PRO A 250 8.37 8.25 14.29
C PRO A 250 9.86 8.56 14.18
N HIS A 251 10.37 9.32 15.15
CA HIS A 251 11.81 9.54 15.27
C HIS A 251 12.54 8.23 15.64
N ASN A 252 13.82 8.11 15.27
CA ASN A 252 14.62 6.89 15.51
C ASN A 252 14.63 6.41 16.96
N MET A 253 14.60 7.33 17.95
CA MET A 253 14.51 6.96 19.37
C MET A 253 13.20 6.25 19.71
N LEU A 254 12.09 6.67 19.10
CA LEU A 254 10.79 6.03 19.27
C LEU A 254 10.74 4.65 18.61
N ILE A 255 11.44 4.47 17.48
CA ILE A 255 11.59 3.14 16.84
C ILE A 255 12.34 2.17 17.78
N LYS A 256 13.43 2.64 18.43
CA LYS A 256 14.15 1.85 19.45
C LYS A 256 13.27 1.49 20.65
N LEU A 257 12.39 2.39 21.07
CA LEU A 257 11.41 2.13 22.12
C LEU A 257 10.41 1.05 21.69
N ALA A 258 9.88 1.13 20.47
CA ALA A 258 9.01 0.10 19.90
C ALA A 258 9.70 -1.28 19.87
N GLU A 259 10.98 -1.32 19.46
CA GLU A 259 11.79 -2.54 19.45
C GLU A 259 11.98 -3.13 20.85
N LYS A 260 12.22 -2.28 21.87
CA LYS A 260 12.29 -2.72 23.27
C LYS A 260 10.96 -3.28 23.74
N ASN A 261 9.85 -2.64 23.40
CA ASN A 261 8.51 -3.06 23.80
C ASN A 261 8.06 -4.35 23.08
N LEU A 262 8.63 -4.68 21.93
CA LEU A 262 8.33 -5.91 21.18
C LEU A 262 8.98 -7.17 21.79
N LYS A 263 9.99 -7.01 22.64
CA LYS A 263 10.64 -8.13 23.36
C LYS A 263 9.74 -8.56 24.52
N ILE A 264 8.68 -9.29 24.19
CA ILE A 264 7.67 -9.84 25.11
C ILE A 264 8.01 -11.30 25.40
#